data_5ef8ea4b3c399866e068b6ecd5294c9d
#
_entry.id   5ef8ea4b3c399866e068b6ecd5294c9d
#
_cell.length_a   1.000
_cell.length_b   1.000
_cell.length_c   1.000
_cell.angle_alpha   90.00
_cell.angle_beta   90.00
_cell.angle_gamma   90.00
#
_symmetry.space_group_name_H-M   'P 1'
#
loop_
_entity.id
_entity.type
_entity.pdbx_description
1 polymer ?
#
loop_
_entity_poly.entity_id
_entity_poly.type
_entity_poly.pdbx_seq_one_letter_code
_entity_poly.pdbx_strand_id
1 'polypeptide(L)'
;RREVGIGYGWTMRITFGLMAAGGVVVGLLVDPVPVREAFGIGVVAATGVALVVSWQRRKAGVAGQRTEEERRSTRVAEMTGIDKDAQRFDRNVPEFPPGLDLLAPLLGLVALVAAGIDAGDPVLLALARTLVGALFLGAVSDAMLLGHWYLVQPGLARAPIIELVNWTAILWPYELLVLLWPTGMLSVLSGTIDDGYGGMLGWYWVASTVATILLVGATRVTLRERQYSAVMAATGLLYLAILTAFGMDLVARATLA
;
A
#
# COMPACT_ATOMS: atom_id res chain seq x y z
N ARG A 1 11.96 -4.62 -3.85
CA ARG A 1 12.85 -4.30 -4.98
C ARG A 1 14.21 -3.83 -4.50
N ARG A 2 15.27 -4.06 -5.30
CA ARG A 2 16.67 -3.73 -5.00
C ARG A 2 16.96 -2.23 -5.06
N GLU A 3 16.06 -1.46 -5.64
CA GLU A 3 16.23 -0.04 -6.00
C GLU A 3 15.96 0.93 -4.85
N VAL A 4 15.38 0.45 -3.75
CA VAL A 4 15.00 1.28 -2.60
C VAL A 4 15.84 0.89 -1.39
N GLY A 5 16.27 1.87 -0.61
CA GLY A 5 17.16 1.64 0.53
C GLY A 5 16.51 0.82 1.65
N ILE A 6 17.35 0.24 2.52
CA ILE A 6 16.92 -0.60 3.64
C ILE A 6 15.96 0.12 4.60
N GLY A 7 16.12 1.44 4.75
CA GLY A 7 15.24 2.27 5.59
C GLY A 7 13.79 2.24 5.11
N TYR A 8 13.54 2.23 3.80
CA TYR A 8 12.19 2.05 3.26
C TYR A 8 11.58 0.73 3.73
N GLY A 9 12.34 -0.37 3.63
CA GLY A 9 11.89 -1.67 4.11
C GLY A 9 11.53 -1.69 5.60
N TRP A 10 12.25 -0.93 6.43
CA TRP A 10 11.90 -0.78 7.85
C TRP A 10 10.61 0.01 8.03
N THR A 11 10.46 1.14 7.33
CA THR A 11 9.24 1.95 7.37
C THR A 11 8.03 1.11 6.99
N MET A 12 8.11 0.34 5.90
CA MET A 12 7.03 -0.53 5.44
C MET A 12 6.67 -1.59 6.49
N ARG A 13 7.67 -2.29 7.04
CA ARG A 13 7.43 -3.34 8.04
C ARG A 13 6.85 -2.76 9.34
N ILE A 14 7.32 -1.61 9.79
CA ILE A 14 6.77 -0.95 10.99
C ILE A 14 5.33 -0.50 10.72
N THR A 15 5.08 0.21 9.63
CA THR A 15 3.75 0.75 9.33
C THR A 15 2.72 -0.36 9.15
N PHE A 16 2.97 -1.31 8.26
CA PHE A 16 2.01 -2.40 8.01
C PHE A 16 1.95 -3.42 9.14
N GLY A 17 3.06 -3.63 9.85
CA GLY A 17 3.06 -4.47 11.06
C GLY A 17 2.20 -3.88 12.18
N LEU A 18 2.26 -2.57 12.41
CA LEU A 18 1.40 -1.89 13.39
C LEU A 18 -0.07 -1.88 12.95
N MET A 19 -0.34 -1.66 11.65
CA MET A 19 -1.71 -1.77 11.12
C MET A 19 -2.28 -3.17 11.28
N ALA A 20 -1.50 -4.21 10.99
CA ALA A 20 -1.91 -5.60 11.19
C ALA A 20 -2.16 -5.90 12.68
N ALA A 21 -1.29 -5.43 13.58
CA ALA A 21 -1.49 -5.58 15.03
C ALA A 21 -2.77 -4.87 15.50
N GLY A 22 -3.01 -3.65 15.01
CA GLY A 22 -4.25 -2.92 15.28
C GLY A 22 -5.49 -3.67 14.76
N GLY A 23 -5.42 -4.23 13.56
CA GLY A 23 -6.49 -5.04 12.98
C GLY A 23 -6.82 -6.28 13.85
N VAL A 24 -5.78 -6.99 14.31
CA VAL A 24 -5.96 -8.14 15.22
C VAL A 24 -6.61 -7.71 16.53
N VAL A 25 -6.15 -6.61 17.14
CA VAL A 25 -6.73 -6.11 18.40
C VAL A 25 -8.21 -5.75 18.22
N VAL A 26 -8.54 -5.02 17.16
CA VAL A 26 -9.93 -4.66 16.87
C VAL A 26 -10.77 -5.90 16.59
N GLY A 27 -10.26 -6.84 15.80
CA GLY A 27 -10.96 -8.09 15.50
C GLY A 27 -11.29 -8.88 16.77
N LEU A 28 -10.32 -9.06 17.67
CA LEU A 28 -10.52 -9.76 18.94
C LEU A 28 -11.51 -9.09 19.87
N LEU A 29 -11.64 -7.75 19.80
CA LEU A 29 -12.51 -6.98 20.70
C LEU A 29 -13.94 -6.83 20.17
N VAL A 30 -14.13 -6.79 18.85
CA VAL A 30 -15.42 -6.46 18.23
C VAL A 30 -16.14 -7.72 17.75
N ASP A 31 -15.48 -8.49 16.90
CA ASP A 31 -16.05 -9.67 16.26
C ASP A 31 -14.94 -10.67 15.90
N PRO A 32 -14.58 -11.59 16.82
CA PRO A 32 -13.44 -12.47 16.65
C PRO A 32 -13.71 -13.61 15.67
N VAL A 33 -12.93 -13.64 14.58
CA VAL A 33 -12.88 -14.75 13.61
C VAL A 33 -11.59 -15.54 13.83
N PRO A 34 -11.63 -16.76 14.41
CA PRO A 34 -10.44 -17.46 14.88
C PRO A 34 -9.33 -17.62 13.82
N VAL A 35 -9.70 -17.92 12.58
CA VAL A 35 -8.73 -18.08 11.49
C VAL A 35 -8.12 -16.74 11.11
N ARG A 36 -8.93 -15.68 10.97
CA ARG A 36 -8.45 -14.32 10.69
C ARG A 36 -7.45 -13.87 11.74
N GLU A 37 -7.78 -14.02 13.01
CA GLU A 37 -6.93 -13.55 14.11
C GLU A 37 -5.63 -14.37 14.22
N ALA A 38 -5.72 -15.71 14.11
CA ALA A 38 -4.54 -16.56 14.14
C ALA A 38 -3.53 -16.20 13.04
N PHE A 39 -4.01 -16.04 11.81
CA PHE A 39 -3.16 -15.66 10.68
C PHE A 39 -2.74 -14.19 10.75
N GLY A 40 -3.57 -13.29 11.28
CA GLY A 40 -3.22 -11.90 11.56
C GLY A 40 -2.05 -11.79 12.56
N ILE A 41 -2.10 -12.56 13.66
CA ILE A 41 -0.97 -12.68 14.60
C ILE A 41 0.27 -13.21 13.87
N GLY A 42 0.09 -14.20 12.98
CA GLY A 42 1.17 -14.71 12.12
C GLY A 42 1.81 -13.63 11.24
N VAL A 43 1.00 -12.73 10.66
CA VAL A 43 1.48 -11.56 9.88
C VAL A 43 2.34 -10.65 10.76
N VAL A 44 1.87 -10.30 11.95
CA VAL A 44 2.61 -9.46 12.90
C VAL A 44 3.95 -10.11 13.27
N ALA A 45 3.93 -11.41 13.61
CA ALA A 45 5.14 -12.16 13.96
C ALA A 45 6.14 -12.23 12.79
N ALA A 46 5.67 -12.59 11.59
CA ALA A 46 6.51 -12.66 10.38
C ALA A 46 7.14 -11.31 10.05
N THR A 47 6.35 -10.24 10.14
CA THR A 47 6.82 -8.86 9.92
C THR A 47 7.86 -8.45 10.96
N GLY A 48 7.63 -8.79 12.25
CA GLY A 48 8.57 -8.54 13.33
C GLY A 48 9.89 -9.28 13.14
N VAL A 49 9.84 -10.57 12.77
CA VAL A 49 11.04 -11.37 12.46
C VAL A 49 11.80 -10.76 11.27
N ALA A 50 11.10 -10.41 10.19
CA ALA A 50 11.71 -9.76 9.03
C ALA A 50 12.38 -8.43 9.41
N LEU A 51 11.75 -7.62 10.28
CA LEU A 51 12.33 -6.37 10.78
C LEU A 51 13.61 -6.62 11.58
N VAL A 52 13.58 -7.57 12.53
CA VAL A 52 14.76 -7.93 13.36
C VAL A 52 15.90 -8.44 12.50
N VAL A 53 15.63 -9.36 11.57
CA VAL A 53 16.66 -9.90 10.65
C VAL A 53 17.23 -8.79 9.77
N SER A 54 16.38 -7.90 9.25
CA SER A 54 16.81 -6.74 8.46
C SER A 54 17.68 -5.78 9.28
N TRP A 55 17.37 -5.57 10.54
CA TRP A 55 18.19 -4.75 11.44
C TRP A 55 19.55 -5.39 11.73
N GLN A 56 19.58 -6.68 12.06
CA GLN A 56 20.83 -7.41 12.29
C GLN A 56 21.74 -7.41 11.07
N ARG A 57 21.12 -7.51 9.87
CA ARG A 57 21.83 -7.56 8.59
C ARG A 57 21.93 -6.21 7.89
N ARG A 58 21.76 -5.09 8.61
CA ARG A 58 21.73 -3.75 8.01
C ARG A 58 23.02 -3.36 7.26
N LYS A 59 24.16 -3.91 7.68
CA LYS A 59 25.45 -3.69 7.01
C LYS A 59 25.58 -4.44 5.68
N ALA A 60 24.88 -5.55 5.52
CA ALA A 60 24.87 -6.30 4.28
C ALA A 60 23.87 -5.72 3.26
N GLY A 61 22.76 -5.16 3.74
CA GLY A 61 21.68 -4.69 2.90
C GLY A 61 20.84 -5.83 2.31
N VAL A 62 20.14 -5.53 1.24
CA VAL A 62 19.34 -6.47 0.44
C VAL A 62 20.13 -6.87 -0.81
N ALA A 63 19.88 -8.06 -1.37
CA ALA A 63 20.53 -8.52 -2.59
C ALA A 63 20.46 -7.47 -3.72
N GLY A 64 21.61 -7.09 -4.24
CA GLY A 64 21.79 -6.06 -5.28
C GLY A 64 21.70 -4.61 -4.80
N GLN A 65 21.39 -4.34 -3.53
CA GLN A 65 21.32 -2.98 -2.97
C GLN A 65 22.66 -2.25 -3.03
N ARG A 66 23.76 -2.95 -2.82
CA ARG A 66 25.11 -2.38 -2.87
C ARG A 66 25.39 -1.69 -4.21
N THR A 67 25.13 -2.40 -5.30
CA THR A 67 25.36 -1.87 -6.65
C THR A 67 24.46 -0.69 -6.95
N GLU A 68 23.21 -0.73 -6.47
CA GLU A 68 22.27 0.37 -6.72
C GLU A 68 22.59 1.59 -5.85
N GLU A 69 23.09 1.39 -4.64
CA GLU A 69 23.54 2.48 -3.77
C GLU A 69 24.77 3.19 -4.36
N GLU A 70 25.72 2.43 -4.89
CA GLU A 70 26.89 2.97 -5.61
C GLU A 70 26.45 3.80 -6.82
N ARG A 71 25.56 3.27 -7.67
CA ARG A 71 25.01 3.98 -8.82
C ARG A 71 24.26 5.25 -8.42
N ARG A 72 23.50 5.20 -7.32
CA ARG A 72 22.77 6.36 -6.81
C ARG A 72 23.72 7.44 -6.30
N SER A 73 24.75 7.05 -5.53
CA SER A 73 25.76 7.99 -5.01
C SER A 73 26.45 8.71 -6.16
N THR A 74 26.84 7.99 -7.22
CA THR A 74 27.41 8.59 -8.44
C THR A 74 26.46 9.59 -9.10
N ARG A 75 25.18 9.22 -9.28
CA ARG A 75 24.17 10.14 -9.86
C ARG A 75 23.95 11.40 -9.03
N VAL A 76 23.95 11.27 -7.69
CA VAL A 76 23.79 12.41 -6.79
C VAL A 76 25.01 13.34 -6.87
N ALA A 77 26.22 12.77 -6.89
CA ALA A 77 27.46 13.52 -7.05
C ALA A 77 27.50 14.29 -8.37
N GLU A 78 27.10 13.66 -9.50
CA GLU A 78 26.99 14.29 -10.81
C GLU A 78 25.98 15.45 -10.85
N MET A 79 24.85 15.32 -10.13
CA MET A 79 23.79 16.33 -10.12
C MET A 79 24.08 17.51 -9.17
N THR A 80 24.75 17.26 -8.06
CA THR A 80 24.91 18.23 -6.97
C THR A 80 26.32 18.74 -6.79
N GLY A 81 27.31 18.10 -7.42
CA GLY A 81 28.74 18.36 -7.19
C GLY A 81 29.22 17.97 -5.80
N ILE A 82 28.38 17.31 -4.99
CA ILE A 82 28.71 16.86 -3.63
C ILE A 82 28.99 15.37 -3.67
N ASP A 83 30.24 15.02 -3.47
CA ASP A 83 30.65 13.62 -3.29
C ASP A 83 30.24 13.18 -1.87
N LYS A 84 29.16 12.40 -1.79
CA LYS A 84 28.76 11.74 -0.56
C LYS A 84 29.27 10.33 -0.57
N ASP A 85 30.01 9.98 0.47
CA ASP A 85 30.44 8.59 0.69
C ASP A 85 29.24 7.65 0.55
N ALA A 86 29.36 6.71 -0.41
CA ALA A 86 28.41 5.64 -0.56
C ALA A 86 28.36 4.80 0.71
N GLN A 87 27.16 4.36 1.10
CA GLN A 87 27.03 3.48 2.26
C GLN A 87 27.89 2.23 2.09
N ARG A 88 28.88 2.04 2.96
CA ARG A 88 29.79 0.89 2.91
C ARG A 88 29.09 -0.34 3.47
N PHE A 89 28.88 -1.33 2.62
CA PHE A 89 28.33 -2.61 3.02
C PHE A 89 29.46 -3.60 3.35
N ASP A 90 29.28 -4.37 4.42
CA ASP A 90 30.19 -5.44 4.81
C ASP A 90 29.89 -6.70 3.98
N ARG A 91 30.89 -7.17 3.22
CA ARG A 91 30.76 -8.37 2.38
C ARG A 91 30.70 -9.68 3.18
N ASN A 92 31.16 -9.66 4.43
CA ASN A 92 31.15 -10.84 5.30
C ASN A 92 29.80 -11.07 6.00
N VAL A 93 28.93 -10.05 6.02
CA VAL A 93 27.59 -10.17 6.60
C VAL A 93 26.65 -10.72 5.53
N PRO A 94 25.88 -11.80 5.81
CA PRO A 94 24.93 -12.35 4.86
C PRO A 94 23.82 -11.35 4.55
N GLU A 95 23.44 -11.26 3.28
CA GLU A 95 22.36 -10.37 2.82
C GLU A 95 21.01 -10.78 3.42
N PHE A 96 20.08 -9.83 3.49
CA PHE A 96 18.71 -10.09 3.93
C PHE A 96 18.03 -11.08 2.96
N PRO A 97 17.47 -12.20 3.46
CA PRO A 97 16.78 -13.18 2.62
C PRO A 97 15.41 -12.63 2.18
N PRO A 98 15.19 -12.33 0.89
CA PRO A 98 13.95 -11.71 0.42
C PRO A 98 12.72 -12.60 0.61
N GLY A 99 12.89 -13.90 0.76
CA GLY A 99 11.81 -14.84 1.05
C GLY A 99 11.08 -14.57 2.37
N LEU A 100 11.73 -13.91 3.35
CA LEU A 100 11.07 -13.51 4.59
C LEU A 100 9.95 -12.47 4.36
N ASP A 101 10.10 -11.62 3.37
CA ASP A 101 9.08 -10.62 3.04
C ASP A 101 7.85 -11.23 2.33
N LEU A 102 7.91 -12.48 1.88
CA LEU A 102 6.78 -13.20 1.31
C LEU A 102 5.89 -13.86 2.38
N LEU A 103 6.39 -14.10 3.58
CA LEU A 103 5.61 -14.77 4.63
C LEU A 103 4.42 -13.94 5.09
N ALA A 104 4.62 -12.64 5.33
CA ALA A 104 3.54 -11.75 5.79
C ALA A 104 2.37 -11.67 4.79
N PRO A 105 2.58 -11.41 3.47
CA PRO A 105 1.48 -11.39 2.51
C PRO A 105 0.81 -12.76 2.31
N LEU A 106 1.54 -13.87 2.41
CA LEU A 106 0.95 -15.21 2.31
C LEU A 106 0.02 -15.51 3.50
N LEU A 107 0.47 -15.20 4.72
CA LEU A 107 -0.36 -15.34 5.92
C LEU A 107 -1.54 -14.34 5.87
N GLY A 108 -1.29 -13.12 5.43
CA GLY A 108 -2.30 -12.08 5.26
C GLY A 108 -3.39 -12.48 4.26
N LEU A 109 -3.03 -13.17 3.19
CA LEU A 109 -4.01 -13.68 2.22
C LEU A 109 -4.99 -14.66 2.88
N VAL A 110 -4.51 -15.57 3.73
CA VAL A 110 -5.38 -16.50 4.48
C VAL A 110 -6.29 -15.73 5.44
N ALA A 111 -5.75 -14.74 6.15
CA ALA A 111 -6.54 -13.89 7.04
C ALA A 111 -7.64 -13.12 6.29
N LEU A 112 -7.31 -12.56 5.10
CA LEU A 112 -8.25 -11.83 4.25
C LEU A 112 -9.34 -12.75 3.67
N VAL A 113 -8.97 -13.98 3.27
CA VAL A 113 -9.96 -14.98 2.82
C VAL A 113 -10.90 -15.34 3.95
N ALA A 114 -10.40 -15.58 5.16
CA ALA A 114 -11.24 -15.85 6.32
C ALA A 114 -12.18 -14.67 6.63
N ALA A 115 -11.67 -13.43 6.59
CA ALA A 115 -12.46 -12.22 6.76
C ALA A 115 -13.55 -12.08 5.68
N GLY A 116 -13.21 -12.38 4.41
CA GLY A 116 -14.16 -12.28 3.31
C GLY A 116 -15.26 -13.34 3.36
N ILE A 117 -14.96 -14.54 3.88
CA ILE A 117 -15.98 -15.59 4.09
C ILE A 117 -16.94 -15.18 5.21
N ASP A 118 -16.43 -14.54 6.24
CA ASP A 118 -17.21 -14.08 7.40
C ASP A 118 -18.04 -12.83 7.11
N ALA A 119 -17.63 -12.01 6.14
CA ALA A 119 -18.23 -10.71 5.85
C ALA A 119 -19.65 -10.76 5.25
N GLY A 120 -20.23 -11.95 5.01
CA GLY A 120 -21.63 -12.10 4.65
C GLY A 120 -21.90 -12.74 3.28
N ASP A 121 -23.16 -12.75 2.89
CA ASP A 121 -23.65 -13.36 1.65
C ASP A 121 -23.94 -12.33 0.54
N PRO A 122 -23.70 -12.67 -0.73
CA PRO A 122 -23.10 -13.91 -1.21
C PRO A 122 -21.58 -13.95 -0.98
N VAL A 123 -21.08 -15.03 -0.39
CA VAL A 123 -19.67 -15.22 0.01
C VAL A 123 -18.66 -14.85 -1.07
N LEU A 124 -18.94 -15.21 -2.32
CA LEU A 124 -18.05 -14.91 -3.45
C LEU A 124 -17.88 -13.39 -3.66
N LEU A 125 -18.96 -12.64 -3.50
CA LEU A 125 -18.93 -11.18 -3.62
C LEU A 125 -18.20 -10.53 -2.42
N ALA A 126 -18.46 -11.02 -1.21
CA ALA A 126 -17.78 -10.56 0.00
C ALA A 126 -16.26 -10.81 -0.08
N LEU A 127 -15.84 -12.00 -0.54
CA LEU A 127 -14.45 -12.32 -0.84
C LEU A 127 -13.86 -11.39 -1.90
N ALA A 128 -14.56 -11.18 -3.01
CA ALA A 128 -14.09 -10.30 -4.09
C ALA A 128 -13.89 -8.87 -3.58
N ARG A 129 -14.86 -8.31 -2.86
CA ARG A 129 -14.77 -6.98 -2.23
C ARG A 129 -13.58 -6.89 -1.27
N THR A 130 -13.39 -7.90 -0.42
CA THR A 130 -12.30 -7.93 0.56
C THR A 130 -10.93 -7.99 -0.13
N LEU A 131 -10.75 -8.89 -1.09
CA LEU A 131 -9.46 -9.10 -1.74
C LEU A 131 -9.10 -7.94 -2.69
N VAL A 132 -10.04 -7.48 -3.50
CA VAL A 132 -9.80 -6.37 -4.44
C VAL A 132 -9.54 -5.08 -3.67
N GLY A 133 -10.35 -4.77 -2.64
CA GLY A 133 -10.13 -3.61 -1.78
C GLY A 133 -8.78 -3.65 -1.08
N ALA A 134 -8.37 -4.79 -0.54
CA ALA A 134 -7.05 -4.94 0.08
C ALA A 134 -5.91 -4.69 -0.92
N LEU A 135 -6.02 -5.19 -2.15
CA LEU A 135 -5.04 -4.94 -3.21
C LEU A 135 -5.02 -3.47 -3.63
N PHE A 136 -6.18 -2.85 -3.82
CA PHE A 136 -6.31 -1.46 -4.23
C PHE A 136 -5.77 -0.50 -3.16
N LEU A 137 -6.24 -0.64 -1.91
CA LEU A 137 -5.77 0.17 -0.78
C LEU A 137 -4.29 -0.06 -0.47
N GLY A 138 -3.81 -1.30 -0.61
CA GLY A 138 -2.39 -1.63 -0.50
C GLY A 138 -1.56 -0.92 -1.56
N ALA A 139 -1.98 -0.96 -2.82
CA ALA A 139 -1.25 -0.33 -3.93
C ALA A 139 -1.16 1.20 -3.77
N VAL A 140 -2.26 1.88 -3.42
CA VAL A 140 -2.25 3.34 -3.23
C VAL A 140 -1.43 3.73 -2.00
N SER A 141 -1.50 2.94 -0.92
CA SER A 141 -0.72 3.18 0.31
C SER A 141 0.77 3.03 0.05
N ASP A 142 1.18 1.98 -0.64
CA ASP A 142 2.58 1.74 -0.99
C ASP A 142 3.10 2.80 -1.97
N ALA A 143 2.29 3.23 -2.95
CA ALA A 143 2.63 4.33 -3.84
C ALA A 143 2.87 5.64 -3.07
N MET A 144 2.01 5.98 -2.11
CA MET A 144 2.16 7.17 -1.27
C MET A 144 3.39 7.09 -0.38
N LEU A 145 3.59 5.97 0.33
CA LEU A 145 4.74 5.77 1.21
C LEU A 145 6.06 5.80 0.42
N LEU A 146 6.08 5.19 -0.76
CA LEU A 146 7.25 5.27 -1.63
C LEU A 146 7.48 6.68 -2.14
N GLY A 147 6.42 7.42 -2.52
CA GLY A 147 6.51 8.84 -2.89
C GLY A 147 7.13 9.67 -1.77
N HIS A 148 6.66 9.48 -0.54
CA HIS A 148 7.25 10.13 0.63
C HIS A 148 8.74 9.76 0.81
N TRP A 149 9.09 8.49 0.60
CA TRP A 149 10.47 8.04 0.70
C TRP A 149 11.40 8.70 -0.31
N TYR A 150 10.92 9.02 -1.51
CA TYR A 150 11.68 9.78 -2.52
C TYR A 150 12.06 11.18 -2.03
N LEU A 151 11.28 11.78 -1.13
CA LEU A 151 11.61 13.08 -0.52
C LEU A 151 12.77 12.94 0.49
N VAL A 152 12.81 11.81 1.21
CA VAL A 152 13.86 11.51 2.19
C VAL A 152 15.15 11.06 1.50
N GLN A 153 15.01 10.34 0.38
CA GLN A 153 16.12 9.74 -0.34
C GLN A 153 16.08 10.12 -1.84
N PRO A 154 16.57 11.34 -2.20
CA PRO A 154 16.61 11.77 -3.59
C PRO A 154 17.53 10.90 -4.45
N GLY A 155 17.32 10.90 -5.78
CA GLY A 155 18.12 10.15 -6.74
C GLY A 155 17.71 8.68 -6.93
N LEU A 156 16.61 8.22 -6.36
CA LEU A 156 16.05 6.90 -6.61
C LEU A 156 15.50 6.78 -8.05
N ALA A 157 15.57 5.57 -8.61
CA ALA A 157 14.96 5.27 -9.90
C ALA A 157 13.44 5.45 -9.84
N ARG A 158 12.83 6.02 -10.88
CA ARG A 158 11.38 6.31 -10.90
C ARG A 158 10.51 5.10 -11.24
N ALA A 159 11.10 4.04 -11.78
CA ALA A 159 10.36 2.86 -12.20
C ALA A 159 9.46 2.27 -11.09
N PRO A 160 9.91 2.13 -9.83
CA PRO A 160 9.07 1.58 -8.77
C PRO A 160 7.80 2.39 -8.49
N ILE A 161 7.91 3.72 -8.38
CA ILE A 161 6.73 4.56 -8.09
C ILE A 161 5.76 4.60 -9.28
N ILE A 162 6.27 4.63 -10.51
CA ILE A 162 5.43 4.58 -11.72
C ILE A 162 4.67 3.25 -11.78
N GLU A 163 5.30 2.15 -11.41
CA GLU A 163 4.67 0.83 -11.38
C GLU A 163 3.54 0.77 -10.34
N LEU A 164 3.77 1.29 -9.12
CA LEU A 164 2.72 1.32 -8.08
C LEU A 164 1.54 2.20 -8.47
N VAL A 165 1.80 3.36 -9.08
CA VAL A 165 0.74 4.23 -9.64
C VAL A 165 -0.03 3.51 -10.75
N ASN A 166 0.65 2.74 -11.61
CA ASN A 166 -0.01 1.93 -12.64
C ASN A 166 -0.86 0.82 -12.02
N TRP A 167 -0.35 0.12 -10.99
CA TRP A 167 -1.15 -0.89 -10.28
C TRP A 167 -2.38 -0.28 -9.63
N THR A 168 -2.27 0.87 -8.99
CA THR A 168 -3.43 1.61 -8.45
C THR A 168 -4.46 1.92 -9.53
N ALA A 169 -4.01 2.40 -10.70
CA ALA A 169 -4.89 2.71 -11.82
C ALA A 169 -5.56 1.45 -12.42
N ILE A 170 -4.86 0.31 -12.45
CA ILE A 170 -5.40 -0.97 -12.93
C ILE A 170 -6.40 -1.54 -11.94
N LEU A 171 -6.15 -1.46 -10.65
CA LEU A 171 -7.01 -2.02 -9.60
C LEU A 171 -8.29 -1.21 -9.38
N TRP A 172 -8.25 0.11 -9.63
CA TRP A 172 -9.39 0.99 -9.45
C TRP A 172 -10.68 0.52 -10.16
N PRO A 173 -10.69 0.13 -11.46
CA PRO A 173 -11.92 -0.33 -12.10
C PRO A 173 -12.43 -1.67 -11.53
N TYR A 174 -11.56 -2.53 -11.03
CA TYR A 174 -12.00 -3.77 -10.37
C TYR A 174 -12.63 -3.48 -9.02
N GLU A 175 -12.07 -2.54 -8.25
CA GLU A 175 -12.66 -2.07 -7.00
C GLU A 175 -14.06 -1.47 -7.26
N LEU A 176 -14.17 -0.61 -8.26
CA LEU A 176 -15.45 -0.03 -8.66
C LEU A 176 -16.47 -1.12 -9.06
N LEU A 177 -16.03 -2.12 -9.83
CA LEU A 177 -16.88 -3.21 -10.26
C LEU A 177 -17.47 -3.99 -9.07
N VAL A 178 -16.64 -4.40 -8.11
CA VAL A 178 -17.13 -5.18 -6.96
C VAL A 178 -17.98 -4.37 -5.99
N LEU A 179 -17.78 -3.05 -5.92
CA LEU A 179 -18.59 -2.15 -5.11
C LEU A 179 -19.93 -1.79 -5.77
N LEU A 180 -20.02 -1.87 -7.09
CA LEU A 180 -21.27 -1.64 -7.84
C LEU A 180 -22.08 -2.93 -8.06
N TRP A 181 -21.49 -4.12 -7.88
CA TRP A 181 -22.15 -5.38 -8.14
C TRP A 181 -22.92 -5.92 -6.92
N PRO A 182 -24.13 -6.57 -7.08
CA PRO A 182 -24.99 -6.57 -8.29
C PRO A 182 -25.69 -5.23 -8.50
N THR A 183 -25.97 -4.50 -7.44
CA THR A 183 -26.47 -3.12 -7.40
C THR A 183 -25.61 -2.25 -6.47
N GLY A 184 -25.06 -2.83 -5.40
CA GLY A 184 -24.07 -2.22 -4.52
C GLY A 184 -24.33 -0.75 -4.23
N MET A 185 -23.35 0.10 -4.46
CA MET A 185 -23.46 1.55 -4.25
C MET A 185 -24.51 2.25 -5.13
N LEU A 186 -24.99 1.62 -6.22
CA LEU A 186 -26.12 2.16 -6.98
C LEU A 186 -27.42 2.14 -6.15
N SER A 187 -27.60 1.15 -5.27
CA SER A 187 -28.74 1.09 -4.36
C SER A 187 -28.72 2.21 -3.32
N VAL A 188 -27.54 2.62 -2.87
CA VAL A 188 -27.37 3.77 -1.98
C VAL A 188 -27.67 5.08 -2.72
N LEU A 189 -27.15 5.24 -3.94
CA LEU A 189 -27.38 6.42 -4.77
C LEU A 189 -28.85 6.58 -5.20
N SER A 190 -29.56 5.47 -5.43
CA SER A 190 -30.99 5.49 -5.77
C SER A 190 -31.90 5.66 -4.55
N GLY A 191 -31.37 5.65 -3.34
CA GLY A 191 -32.15 5.70 -2.10
C GLY A 191 -32.87 4.39 -1.75
N THR A 192 -32.52 3.28 -2.43
CA THR A 192 -33.06 1.95 -2.09
C THR A 192 -32.47 1.45 -0.77
N ILE A 193 -31.22 1.78 -0.51
CA ILE A 193 -30.54 1.62 0.78
C ILE A 193 -30.43 3.02 1.39
N ASP A 194 -31.00 3.20 2.58
CA ASP A 194 -30.88 4.44 3.34
C ASP A 194 -29.47 4.50 3.97
N ASP A 195 -28.73 5.54 3.64
CA ASP A 195 -27.39 5.77 4.20
C ASP A 195 -27.42 6.46 5.58
N GLY A 196 -28.61 6.73 6.12
CA GLY A 196 -28.81 7.43 7.39
C GLY A 196 -28.47 8.93 7.36
N TYR A 197 -28.04 9.46 6.21
CA TYR A 197 -27.57 10.83 6.02
C TYR A 197 -28.25 11.52 4.81
N GLY A 198 -29.42 11.05 4.38
CA GLY A 198 -30.18 11.64 3.29
C GLY A 198 -29.50 11.59 1.93
N GLY A 199 -28.75 10.53 1.66
CA GLY A 199 -28.03 10.30 0.40
C GLY A 199 -26.64 10.96 0.33
N MET A 200 -26.20 11.64 1.39
CA MET A 200 -24.88 12.31 1.40
C MET A 200 -23.72 11.35 1.27
N LEU A 201 -23.77 10.17 1.90
CA LEU A 201 -22.69 9.18 1.82
C LEU A 201 -22.53 8.63 0.39
N GLY A 202 -23.64 8.40 -0.31
CA GLY A 202 -23.61 8.00 -1.71
C GLY A 202 -22.91 9.04 -2.59
N TRP A 203 -23.24 10.33 -2.44
CA TRP A 203 -22.58 11.41 -3.19
C TRP A 203 -21.13 11.62 -2.78
N TYR A 204 -20.79 11.50 -1.50
CA TYR A 204 -19.41 11.51 -1.04
C TYR A 204 -18.60 10.37 -1.68
N TRP A 205 -19.20 9.17 -1.77
CA TRP A 205 -18.58 8.03 -2.43
C TRP A 205 -18.28 8.32 -3.92
N VAL A 206 -19.24 8.88 -4.66
CA VAL A 206 -19.04 9.28 -6.06
C VAL A 206 -17.90 10.30 -6.19
N ALA A 207 -17.92 11.35 -5.38
CA ALA A 207 -16.89 12.38 -5.40
C ALA A 207 -15.50 11.81 -5.11
N SER A 208 -15.39 10.94 -4.09
CA SER A 208 -14.14 10.28 -3.71
C SER A 208 -13.64 9.33 -4.80
N THR A 209 -14.54 8.57 -5.43
CA THR A 209 -14.24 7.65 -6.53
C THR A 209 -13.67 8.40 -7.73
N VAL A 210 -14.32 9.48 -8.16
CA VAL A 210 -13.87 10.30 -9.29
C VAL A 210 -12.56 11.02 -8.94
N ALA A 211 -12.46 11.59 -7.74
CA ALA A 211 -11.25 12.26 -7.30
C ALA A 211 -10.05 11.31 -7.29
N THR A 212 -10.22 10.08 -6.81
CA THR A 212 -9.14 9.08 -6.76
C THR A 212 -8.54 8.84 -8.14
N ILE A 213 -9.36 8.53 -9.15
CA ILE A 213 -8.82 8.22 -10.49
C ILE A 213 -8.21 9.46 -11.17
N LEU A 214 -8.77 10.63 -10.95
CA LEU A 214 -8.21 11.88 -11.45
C LEU A 214 -6.85 12.18 -10.82
N LEU A 215 -6.70 11.99 -9.50
CA LEU A 215 -5.45 12.18 -8.77
C LEU A 215 -4.39 11.16 -9.20
N VAL A 216 -4.77 9.89 -9.37
CA VAL A 216 -3.87 8.84 -9.88
C VAL A 216 -3.42 9.15 -11.32
N GLY A 217 -4.35 9.59 -12.17
CA GLY A 217 -4.05 10.03 -13.53
C GLY A 217 -3.11 11.23 -13.58
N ALA A 218 -3.39 12.26 -12.76
CA ALA A 218 -2.53 13.44 -12.63
C ALA A 218 -1.15 13.07 -12.13
N THR A 219 -1.05 12.18 -11.12
CA THR A 219 0.23 11.65 -10.61
C THR A 219 1.04 10.99 -11.72
N ARG A 220 0.38 10.15 -12.52
CA ARG A 220 1.04 9.47 -13.63
C ARG A 220 1.58 10.44 -14.69
N VAL A 221 0.80 11.47 -15.03
CA VAL A 221 1.24 12.51 -16.00
C VAL A 221 2.40 13.30 -15.41
N THR A 222 2.31 13.73 -14.14
CA THR A 222 3.36 14.47 -13.45
C THR A 222 4.69 13.70 -13.41
N LEU A 223 4.65 12.39 -13.18
CA LEU A 223 5.85 11.54 -13.14
C LEU A 223 6.56 11.38 -14.51
N ARG A 224 5.96 11.82 -15.63
CA ARG A 224 6.62 11.86 -16.93
C ARG A 224 7.67 12.97 -17.01
N GLU A 225 7.49 14.04 -16.26
CA GLU A 225 8.45 15.16 -16.21
C GLU A 225 9.74 14.72 -15.51
N ARG A 226 10.90 15.09 -16.09
CA ARG A 226 12.22 14.64 -15.61
C ARG A 226 12.70 15.36 -14.35
N GLN A 227 12.11 16.51 -14.04
CA GLN A 227 12.52 17.34 -12.90
C GLN A 227 12.19 16.68 -11.56
N TYR A 228 13.04 16.86 -10.57
CA TYR A 228 12.82 16.33 -9.21
C TYR A 228 11.55 16.94 -8.57
N SER A 229 11.24 18.20 -8.86
CA SER A 229 10.00 18.86 -8.42
C SER A 229 8.74 18.11 -8.84
N ALA A 230 8.76 17.39 -9.96
CA ALA A 230 7.65 16.55 -10.39
C ALA A 230 7.41 15.35 -9.45
N VAL A 231 8.48 14.77 -8.88
CA VAL A 231 8.34 13.71 -7.88
C VAL A 231 7.72 14.27 -6.59
N MET A 232 8.11 15.47 -6.19
CA MET A 232 7.52 16.15 -5.03
C MET A 232 6.01 16.41 -5.26
N ALA A 233 5.63 16.96 -6.42
CA ALA A 233 4.24 17.20 -6.78
C ALA A 233 3.44 15.88 -6.85
N ALA A 234 3.99 14.85 -7.48
CA ALA A 234 3.38 13.52 -7.55
C ALA A 234 3.13 12.93 -6.15
N THR A 235 4.07 13.11 -5.22
CA THR A 235 3.90 12.69 -3.82
C THR A 235 2.73 13.44 -3.16
N GLY A 236 2.61 14.74 -3.36
CA GLY A 236 1.45 15.52 -2.87
C GLY A 236 0.12 15.01 -3.41
N LEU A 237 0.06 14.68 -4.72
CA LEU A 237 -1.13 14.09 -5.32
C LEU A 237 -1.46 12.70 -4.74
N LEU A 238 -0.45 11.89 -4.42
CA LEU A 238 -0.64 10.57 -3.79
C LEU A 238 -1.17 10.69 -2.35
N TYR A 239 -0.81 11.72 -1.60
CA TYR A 239 -1.40 11.99 -0.29
C TYR A 239 -2.90 12.29 -0.39
N LEU A 240 -3.34 13.01 -1.42
CA LEU A 240 -4.76 13.23 -1.65
C LEU A 240 -5.45 11.97 -2.18
N ALA A 241 -4.78 11.22 -3.05
CA ALA A 241 -5.32 9.98 -3.62
C ALA A 241 -5.58 8.91 -2.55
N ILE A 242 -4.69 8.76 -1.55
CA ILE A 242 -4.92 7.81 -0.46
C ILE A 242 -6.13 8.20 0.38
N LEU A 243 -6.34 9.48 0.67
CA LEU A 243 -7.51 9.96 1.44
C LEU A 243 -8.80 9.66 0.71
N THR A 244 -8.86 9.93 -0.60
CA THR A 244 -10.06 9.67 -1.39
C THR A 244 -10.29 8.18 -1.64
N ALA A 245 -9.24 7.39 -1.83
CA ALA A 245 -9.32 5.93 -1.98
C ALA A 245 -9.85 5.26 -0.71
N PHE A 246 -9.31 5.61 0.47
CA PHE A 246 -9.83 5.12 1.74
C PHE A 246 -11.25 5.62 2.02
N GLY A 247 -11.55 6.87 1.66
CA GLY A 247 -12.89 7.43 1.81
C GLY A 247 -13.94 6.66 0.99
N MET A 248 -13.65 6.34 -0.28
CA MET A 248 -14.58 5.57 -1.11
C MET A 248 -14.77 4.13 -0.61
N ASP A 249 -13.69 3.43 -0.23
CA ASP A 249 -13.78 2.05 0.25
C ASP A 249 -14.51 1.98 1.61
N LEU A 250 -14.16 2.86 2.55
CA LEU A 250 -14.77 2.91 3.88
C LEU A 250 -16.28 3.17 3.81
N VAL A 251 -16.68 4.18 3.03
CA VAL A 251 -18.12 4.51 2.88
C VAL A 251 -18.88 3.37 2.22
N ALA A 252 -18.31 2.76 1.18
CA ALA A 252 -18.96 1.63 0.53
C ALA A 252 -19.16 0.45 1.50
N ARG A 253 -18.14 0.11 2.29
CA ARG A 253 -18.24 -0.97 3.28
C ARG A 253 -19.21 -0.65 4.40
N ALA A 254 -19.22 0.58 4.90
CA ALA A 254 -20.12 1.00 5.97
C ALA A 254 -21.59 1.02 5.52
N THR A 255 -21.87 1.28 4.25
CA THR A 255 -23.25 1.33 3.72
C THR A 255 -23.73 0.02 3.12
N LEU A 256 -22.83 -0.90 2.74
CA LEU A 256 -23.15 -2.22 2.15
C LEU A 256 -22.96 -3.40 3.11
N ALA A 257 -22.61 -3.11 4.39
CA ALA A 257 -22.42 -4.12 5.45
C ALA A 257 -23.76 -4.72 5.90
#